data_9fc90a8fc767b6c7c14718a4896c1b1f
#
_entry.id   9fc90a8fc767b6c7c14718a4896c1b1f
#
_cell.length_a   1.000
_cell.length_b   1.000
_cell.length_c   1.000
_cell.angle_alpha   90.00
_cell.angle_beta   90.00
_cell.angle_gamma   90.00
#
_symmetry.space_group_name_H-M   'P 1'
#
loop_
_entity.id
_entity.type
_entity.pdbx_description
1 polymer ?
#
loop_
_entity_poly.entity_id
_entity_poly.type
_entity_poly.pdbx_seq_one_letter_code
_entity_poly.pdbx_strand_id
1 'polypeptide(L)' 'MDLSKDELKEMMSIFKVESEEHLKNLNKGLLKLEETPNSRELIDELFRTAHSIKGSARMMGFQKIEGVSHK' A
#
# COMPACT_ATOMS: atom_id res chain seq x y z
N MET A 1 -12.03 -16.41 9.43
CA MET A 1 -11.66 -15.77 10.69
C MET A 1 -12.38 -14.45 10.81
N ASP A 2 -13.19 -14.33 11.84
CA ASP A 2 -14.00 -13.13 12.03
C ASP A 2 -13.26 -12.12 12.88
N LEU A 3 -13.00 -10.95 12.32
CA LEU A 3 -12.42 -9.86 13.06
C LEU A 3 -13.51 -9.06 13.75
N SER A 4 -13.25 -8.64 14.99
CA SER A 4 -14.15 -7.73 15.67
C SER A 4 -14.14 -6.37 14.95
N LYS A 5 -15.14 -5.56 15.24
CA LYS A 5 -15.21 -4.21 14.67
C LYS A 5 -13.99 -3.36 15.05
N ASP A 6 -13.52 -3.54 16.29
CA ASP A 6 -12.36 -2.80 16.77
C ASP A 6 -11.08 -3.25 16.07
N GLU A 7 -10.93 -4.55 15.89
CA GLU A 7 -9.78 -5.09 15.16
C GLU A 7 -9.77 -4.62 13.70
N LEU A 8 -10.94 -4.61 13.07
CA LEU A 8 -11.06 -4.15 11.69
C LEU A 8 -10.70 -2.66 11.57
N LYS A 9 -11.20 -1.86 12.51
CA LYS A 9 -10.87 -0.43 12.55
C LYS A 9 -9.38 -0.20 12.70
N GLU A 10 -8.76 -0.97 13.59
CA GLU A 10 -7.32 -0.87 13.82
C GLU A 10 -6.53 -1.24 12.57
N MET A 11 -6.91 -2.31 11.91
CA MET A 11 -6.29 -2.73 10.67
C MET A 11 -6.43 -1.68 9.58
N MET A 12 -7.62 -1.09 9.46
CA MET A 12 -7.85 -0.05 8.47
C MET A 12 -7.04 1.21 8.76
N SER A 13 -6.86 1.54 10.03
CA SER A 13 -6.03 2.67 10.43
C SER A 13 -4.57 2.44 10.04
N ILE A 14 -4.06 1.26 10.33
CA ILE A 14 -2.70 0.89 9.98
C ILE A 14 -2.51 0.92 8.46
N PHE A 15 -3.46 0.35 7.73
CA PHE A 15 -3.42 0.35 6.27
C PHE A 15 -3.40 1.77 5.70
N LYS A 16 -4.22 2.64 6.26
CA LYS A 16 -4.28 4.03 5.84
C LYS A 16 -2.95 4.74 6.03
N VAL A 17 -2.35 4.58 7.20
CA VAL A 17 -1.06 5.20 7.51
C VAL A 17 0.03 4.67 6.59
N GLU A 18 0.10 3.36 6.41
CA GLU A 18 1.08 2.75 5.52
C GLU A 18 0.89 3.19 4.07
N SER A 19 -0.35 3.26 3.61
CA SER A 19 -0.65 3.69 2.25
C SER A 19 -0.23 5.14 2.02
N GLU A 20 -0.50 6.01 2.98
CA GLU A 20 -0.09 7.41 2.89
C GLU A 20 1.42 7.54 2.83
N GLU A 21 2.11 6.74 3.63
CA GLU A 21 3.57 6.73 3.65
C GLU A 21 4.15 6.24 2.33
N HIS A 22 3.58 5.17 1.79
CA HIS A 22 3.99 4.63 0.49
C HIS A 22 3.77 5.64 -0.64
N LEU A 23 2.62 6.30 -0.63
CA LEU A 23 2.31 7.32 -1.64
C LEU A 23 3.27 8.51 -1.52
N LYS A 24 3.61 8.89 -0.31
CA LYS A 24 4.57 9.97 -0.08
C LYS A 24 5.93 9.61 -0.63
N ASN A 25 6.38 8.38 -0.37
CA ASN A 25 7.65 7.89 -0.90
C ASN A 25 7.65 7.80 -2.41
N LEU A 26 6.53 7.36 -2.97
CA LEU A 26 6.36 7.29 -4.41
C LEU A 26 6.47 8.66 -5.05
N ASN A 27 5.81 9.65 -4.48
CA ASN A 27 5.88 11.04 -4.94
C ASN A 27 7.31 11.58 -4.90
N LYS A 28 7.99 11.34 -3.80
CA LYS A 28 9.39 11.76 -3.66
C LYS A 28 10.28 11.11 -4.72
N GLY A 29 10.05 9.83 -4.94
CA GLY A 29 10.81 9.08 -5.95
C GLY A 29 10.55 9.60 -7.35
N LEU A 30 9.30 9.91 -7.67
CA LEU A 30 8.93 10.45 -8.97
C LEU A 30 9.58 11.82 -9.21
N LEU A 31 9.60 12.67 -8.19
CA LEU A 31 10.25 13.98 -8.29
C LEU A 31 11.75 13.84 -8.52
N LYS A 32 12.38 12.90 -7.82
CA LYS A 32 13.79 12.61 -8.03
C LYS A 32 14.05 12.06 -9.42
N LEU A 33 13.15 11.24 -9.92
CA LEU A 33 13.28 10.66 -11.24
C LEU A 33 13.18 11.73 -12.34
N GLU A 34 12.40 12.77 -12.12
CA GLU A 34 12.34 13.90 -13.04
C GLU A 34 13.70 14.56 -13.20
N GLU A 35 14.46 14.63 -12.12
CA GLU A 35 15.81 15.22 -12.13
C GLU A 35 16.85 14.26 -12.71
N THR A 36 16.69 12.96 -12.44
CA THR A 36 17.62 11.94 -12.92
C THR A 36 16.86 10.79 -13.57
N PRO A 37 16.37 10.98 -14.80
CA PRO A 37 15.48 9.98 -15.42
C PRO A 37 16.15 8.65 -15.77
N ASN A 38 17.48 8.62 -15.77
CA ASN A 38 18.23 7.40 -16.10
C ASN A 38 18.70 6.64 -14.87
N SER A 39 18.25 7.02 -13.68
CA SER A 39 18.65 6.34 -12.46
C SER A 39 17.93 5.02 -12.30
N ARG A 40 18.65 3.93 -12.47
CA ARG A 40 18.11 2.58 -12.29
C ARG A 40 17.72 2.32 -10.84
N GLU A 41 18.50 2.84 -9.91
CA GLU A 41 18.22 2.70 -8.49
C GLU A 41 16.87 3.30 -8.12
N LEU A 42 16.56 4.48 -8.64
CA LEU A 42 15.29 5.14 -8.39
C LEU A 42 14.14 4.36 -9.01
N ILE A 43 14.34 3.86 -10.23
CA ILE A 43 13.32 3.07 -10.91
C ILE A 43 13.02 1.80 -10.11
N ASP A 44 14.06 1.10 -9.67
CA ASP A 44 13.89 -0.12 -8.86
C ASP A 44 13.18 0.17 -7.55
N GLU A 45 13.53 1.27 -6.90
CA GLU A 45 12.90 1.70 -5.66
C GLU A 45 11.41 2.00 -5.86
N LEU A 46 11.08 2.68 -6.94
CA LEU A 46 9.69 2.97 -7.29
C LEU A 46 8.89 1.70 -7.54
N PHE A 47 9.48 0.74 -8.23
CA PHE A 47 8.82 -0.54 -8.47
C PHE A 47 8.58 -1.30 -7.17
N ARG A 48 9.54 -1.29 -6.25
CA ARG A 48 9.36 -1.92 -4.94
C ARG A 48 8.24 -1.27 -4.15
N THR A 49 8.21 0.06 -4.15
CA THR A 49 7.15 0.80 -3.45
C THR A 49 5.79 0.49 -4.04
N ALA A 50 5.68 0.51 -5.35
CA ALA A 50 4.43 0.17 -6.04
C ALA A 50 4.00 -1.26 -5.74
N HIS A 51 4.95 -2.18 -5.69
CA HIS A 51 4.67 -3.58 -5.36
C HIS A 51 4.15 -3.74 -3.94
N SER A 52 4.73 -3.00 -2.99
CA SER A 52 4.27 -2.99 -1.61
C SER A 52 2.84 -2.47 -1.49
N ILE A 53 2.53 -1.40 -2.20
CA ILE A 53 1.18 -0.83 -2.23
C ILE A 53 0.19 -1.86 -2.79
N LYS A 54 0.57 -2.51 -3.87
CA LYS A 54 -0.26 -3.53 -4.50
C LYS A 54 -0.54 -4.70 -3.56
N GLY A 55 0.51 -5.16 -2.85
CA GLY A 55 0.37 -6.24 -1.89
C GLY A 55 -0.56 -5.89 -0.75
N SER A 56 -0.41 -4.71 -0.18
CA SER A 56 -1.27 -4.24 0.90
C SER A 56 -2.72 -4.11 0.46
N ALA A 57 -2.93 -3.54 -0.73
CA ALA A 57 -4.27 -3.37 -1.29
C ALA A 57 -4.93 -4.72 -1.54
N ARG A 58 -4.16 -5.70 -2.01
CA ARG A 58 -4.67 -7.04 -2.26
C ARG A 58 -5.11 -7.72 -0.96
N MET A 59 -4.32 -7.60 0.09
CA MET A 59 -4.67 -8.16 1.39
C MET A 59 -5.94 -7.55 1.94
N MET A 60 -6.08 -6.24 1.85
CA MET A 60 -7.30 -5.56 2.30
C MET A 60 -8.52 -5.97 1.48
N GLY A 61 -8.34 -6.10 0.19
CA GLY A 61 -9.41 -6.57 -0.70
C GLY A 61 -9.85 -7.99 -0.35
N PHE A 62 -8.91 -8.85 -0.04
CA PHE A 62 -9.18 -10.22 0.35
C PHE A 62 -10.03 -10.29 1.62
N GLN A 63 -9.68 -9.50 2.60
CA GLN A 63 -10.42 -9.47 3.86
C GLN A 63 -11.83 -8.93 3.69
N LYS A 64 -11.99 -7.94 2.84
CA LYS A 64 -13.32 -7.41 2.53
C LYS A 64 -14.20 -8.46 1.85
N ILE A 65 -13.63 -9.21 0.93
CA ILE A 65 -14.35 -10.27 0.22
C ILE A 65 -14.76 -11.37 1.21
N GLU A 66 -13.86 -11.78 2.08
CA GLU A 66 -14.18 -12.77 3.12
C GLU A 66 -15.31 -12.30 4.01
N GLY A 67 -15.25 -11.04 4.45
CA GLY A 67 -16.30 -10.47 5.27
C GLY A 67 -17.66 -10.48 4.59
N VAL A 68 -17.68 -10.24 3.29
CA VAL A 68 -18.93 -10.24 2.53
C VAL A 68 -19.45 -11.66 2.31
N SER A 69 -18.55 -12.59 2.05
CA SER A 69 -18.97 -13.96 1.77
C SER A 69 -19.52 -14.71 2.99
N HIS A 70 -19.26 -14.19 4.17
CA HIS A 70 -19.79 -14.79 5.41
C HIS A 70 -21.21 -14.36 5.75
N LYS A 71 -21.78 -13.54 4.95
CA LYS A 71 -23.19 -13.20 5.10
C LYS A 71 -24.08 -14.31 4.52
#